data_719b8abf0d918aa8843344623c5e26ff
#
_entry.id   719b8abf0d918aa8843344623c5e26ff
#
_cell.length_a   1.000
_cell.length_b   1.000
_cell.length_c   1.000
_cell.angle_alpha   90.00
_cell.angle_beta   90.00
_cell.angle_gamma   90.00
#
_symmetry.space_group_name_H-M   'P 1'
#
loop_
_entity.id
_entity.type
_entity.pdbx_description
1 polymer ?
#
loop_
_entity_poly.entity_id
_entity_poly.type
_entity_poly.pdbx_seq_one_letter_code
_entity_poly.pdbx_strand_id
1 'polypeptide(L)'
;SDEEITRTIKVKEKPSRKPLDTSSLPVEVVDLYPEGTTDGEGRLKDDFIEIGKEESSRLERVPAKVYILKTVRHKVIRKSDMEKYPEERQILIHPLPLVPVSKCMAGASVLTDIIIGKFMYHLPFYRLIQQYRESGIIISESTMCGWYEMAVEKLRLLYNLLKQKILSSEYIQVDESVIPVLDNEKHKAKKGYEWCVRDGITGDVMFHYDRGSRSGMVARELLGCYRGIVQCDGYAAYEQFERMKGITLVGCWAHARRKYVDALEENRTLATQAIHYIGKLYKIESEANEAGLTTVERKEKRINEAYPLILEFEKWLQDAYLRVLPKSRMGKAIEYTYTLLPRLSRYVNDGRIEIDDNRIENAIRPLALGRKNYLFCGNDASAYRAAIVYSLIATCKSAEVDPRIWMEDVLSKI
;
A
#
# COMPACT_ATOMS: atom_id res chain seq x y z
N SER A 1 -51.60 -34.67 -8.02
CA SER A 1 -50.57 -34.65 -9.08
C SER A 1 -49.34 -33.91 -8.54
N ASP A 2 -48.32 -34.73 -8.19
CA ASP A 2 -47.04 -34.25 -7.67
C ASP A 2 -46.21 -33.71 -8.85
N GLU A 3 -45.91 -32.40 -8.84
CA GLU A 3 -44.91 -31.83 -9.73
C GLU A 3 -43.54 -31.99 -9.09
N GLU A 4 -42.73 -32.90 -9.62
CA GLU A 4 -41.32 -33.03 -9.35
C GLU A 4 -40.53 -31.79 -9.79
N ILE A 5 -40.05 -31.00 -8.82
CA ILE A 5 -39.13 -29.89 -9.08
C ILE A 5 -37.74 -30.48 -9.28
N THR A 6 -37.37 -30.68 -10.54
CA THR A 6 -36.00 -31.08 -10.91
C THR A 6 -35.04 -29.90 -10.71
N ARG A 7 -34.30 -29.91 -9.62
CA ARG A 7 -33.19 -28.97 -9.38
C ARG A 7 -32.00 -29.34 -10.25
N THR A 8 -31.81 -28.60 -11.34
CA THR A 8 -30.58 -28.67 -12.13
C THR A 8 -29.42 -28.07 -11.34
N ILE A 9 -28.59 -28.94 -10.77
CA ILE A 9 -27.33 -28.51 -10.13
C ILE A 9 -26.36 -28.16 -11.26
N LYS A 10 -26.14 -26.86 -11.50
CA LYS A 10 -25.02 -26.41 -12.33
C LYS A 10 -23.72 -26.80 -11.67
N VAL A 11 -23.09 -27.86 -12.13
CA VAL A 11 -21.71 -28.21 -11.78
C VAL A 11 -20.83 -27.06 -12.26
N LYS A 12 -20.26 -26.30 -11.31
CA LYS A 12 -19.22 -25.32 -11.64
C LYS A 12 -18.04 -26.11 -12.18
N GLU A 13 -17.73 -25.96 -13.46
CA GLU A 13 -16.47 -26.44 -14.01
C GLU A 13 -15.31 -25.87 -13.16
N LYS A 14 -14.43 -26.76 -12.71
CA LYS A 14 -13.22 -26.33 -12.01
C LYS A 14 -12.42 -25.46 -12.98
N PRO A 15 -12.07 -24.21 -12.62
CA PRO A 15 -11.26 -23.38 -13.49
C PRO A 15 -9.98 -24.14 -13.83
N SER A 16 -9.67 -24.32 -15.11
CA SER A 16 -8.42 -24.89 -15.57
C SER A 16 -7.27 -24.06 -15.00
N ARG A 17 -6.29 -24.72 -14.40
CA ARG A 17 -5.09 -24.03 -13.92
C ARG A 17 -4.43 -23.35 -15.12
N LYS A 18 -4.40 -22.02 -15.13
CA LYS A 18 -3.60 -21.28 -16.10
C LYS A 18 -2.14 -21.67 -15.90
N PRO A 19 -1.40 -22.01 -16.99
CA PRO A 19 0.03 -22.23 -16.89
C PRO A 19 0.72 -21.02 -16.26
N LEU A 20 1.81 -21.26 -15.54
CA LEU A 20 2.61 -20.20 -14.95
C LEU A 20 3.24 -19.38 -16.08
N ASP A 21 3.04 -18.07 -16.08
CA ASP A 21 3.71 -17.18 -17.03
C ASP A 21 5.15 -16.96 -16.58
N THR A 22 6.09 -17.47 -17.37
CA THR A 22 7.53 -17.35 -17.15
C THR A 22 8.23 -16.56 -18.25
N SER A 23 7.48 -15.90 -19.13
CA SER A 23 8.00 -15.23 -20.34
C SER A 23 8.99 -14.09 -20.04
N SER A 24 8.93 -13.50 -18.85
CA SER A 24 9.84 -12.41 -18.42
C SER A 24 11.11 -12.89 -17.72
N LEU A 25 11.27 -14.20 -17.50
CA LEU A 25 12.41 -14.73 -16.76
C LEU A 25 13.58 -15.03 -17.70
N PRO A 26 14.84 -14.78 -17.27
CA PRO A 26 16.01 -15.23 -18.00
C PRO A 26 16.04 -16.76 -18.06
N VAL A 27 16.53 -17.30 -19.17
CA VAL A 27 16.65 -18.73 -19.39
C VAL A 27 18.12 -19.10 -19.37
N GLU A 28 18.52 -20.00 -18.49
CA GLU A 28 19.83 -20.65 -18.52
C GLU A 28 19.65 -22.03 -19.13
N VAL A 29 20.44 -22.33 -20.17
CA VAL A 29 20.43 -23.61 -20.87
C VAL A 29 21.60 -24.46 -20.40
N VAL A 30 21.31 -25.70 -20.02
CA VAL A 30 22.33 -26.69 -19.68
C VAL A 30 22.16 -27.86 -20.65
N ASP A 31 23.14 -28.05 -21.51
CA ASP A 31 23.17 -29.18 -22.44
C ASP A 31 23.74 -30.42 -21.72
N LEU A 32 23.00 -31.53 -21.78
CA LEU A 32 23.38 -32.79 -21.16
C LEU A 32 23.51 -33.84 -22.25
N TYR A 33 24.69 -34.39 -22.37
CA TYR A 33 24.95 -35.51 -23.25
C TYR A 33 25.10 -36.84 -22.48
N PRO A 34 24.78 -37.98 -23.06
CA PRO A 34 25.00 -39.26 -22.40
C PRO A 34 26.47 -39.45 -22.01
N GLU A 35 26.71 -40.17 -20.93
CA GLU A 35 28.06 -40.39 -20.40
C GLU A 35 28.96 -41.08 -21.45
N GLY A 36 30.16 -40.58 -21.60
CA GLY A 36 31.15 -41.11 -22.55
C GLY A 36 31.03 -40.61 -24.00
N THR A 37 29.96 -39.83 -24.34
CA THR A 37 29.75 -39.33 -25.71
C THR A 37 30.39 -37.96 -25.99
N THR A 38 30.88 -37.28 -24.94
CA THR A 38 31.57 -35.99 -25.08
C THR A 38 33.06 -36.09 -24.83
N ASP A 39 33.81 -35.15 -25.39
CA ASP A 39 35.25 -34.95 -25.13
C ASP A 39 35.49 -34.24 -23.78
N GLY A 40 36.75 -33.91 -23.46
CA GLY A 40 37.11 -33.19 -22.22
C GLY A 40 36.64 -31.72 -22.18
N GLU A 41 36.12 -31.17 -23.26
CA GLU A 41 35.57 -29.84 -23.39
C GLU A 41 34.01 -29.84 -23.44
N GLY A 42 33.39 -31.02 -23.31
CA GLY A 42 31.93 -31.18 -23.34
C GLY A 42 31.34 -31.20 -24.75
N ARG A 43 32.14 -31.31 -25.81
CA ARG A 43 31.66 -31.42 -27.19
C ARG A 43 31.40 -32.87 -27.55
N LEU A 44 30.39 -33.10 -28.41
CA LEU A 44 30.09 -34.43 -28.93
C LEU A 44 31.31 -34.95 -29.73
N LYS A 45 31.75 -36.19 -29.45
CA LYS A 45 32.83 -36.85 -30.18
C LYS A 45 32.39 -37.15 -31.60
N ASP A 46 33.38 -37.23 -32.52
CA ASP A 46 33.17 -37.43 -33.97
C ASP A 46 32.43 -38.73 -34.34
N ASP A 47 32.43 -39.71 -33.46
CA ASP A 47 31.78 -41.03 -33.63
C ASP A 47 30.28 -41.01 -33.24
N PHE A 48 29.75 -39.88 -32.76
CA PHE A 48 28.35 -39.73 -32.40
C PHE A 48 27.67 -38.64 -33.23
N ILE A 49 26.39 -38.85 -33.51
CA ILE A 49 25.54 -37.89 -34.23
C ILE A 49 24.30 -37.62 -33.37
N GLU A 50 23.99 -36.35 -33.16
CA GLU A 50 22.76 -35.94 -32.49
C GLU A 50 21.55 -36.23 -33.40
N ILE A 51 20.59 -37.03 -32.93
CA ILE A 51 19.38 -37.41 -33.66
C ILE A 51 18.12 -36.74 -33.17
N GLY A 52 18.22 -35.96 -32.08
CA GLY A 52 17.14 -35.21 -31.48
C GLY A 52 17.46 -34.80 -30.05
N LYS A 53 16.63 -33.95 -29.47
CA LYS A 53 16.73 -33.50 -28.09
C LYS A 53 15.38 -33.44 -27.40
N GLU A 54 15.36 -33.71 -26.14
CA GLU A 54 14.20 -33.52 -25.25
C GLU A 54 14.49 -32.34 -24.33
N GLU A 55 13.55 -31.42 -24.23
CA GLU A 55 13.69 -30.24 -23.39
C GLU A 55 12.75 -30.34 -22.19
N SER A 56 13.25 -30.04 -21.01
CA SER A 56 12.45 -29.86 -19.79
C SER A 56 12.86 -28.59 -19.10
N SER A 57 11.89 -27.88 -18.52
CA SER A 57 12.14 -26.61 -17.84
C SER A 57 11.71 -26.70 -16.39
N ARG A 58 12.47 -26.09 -15.50
CA ARG A 58 12.14 -25.95 -14.08
C ARG A 58 12.52 -24.55 -13.61
N LEU A 59 11.80 -24.06 -12.59
CA LEU A 59 12.17 -22.80 -11.95
C LEU A 59 13.29 -23.05 -10.94
N GLU A 60 14.39 -22.30 -11.10
CA GLU A 60 15.49 -22.26 -10.14
C GLU A 60 15.59 -20.88 -9.50
N ARG A 61 16.12 -20.80 -8.28
CA ARG A 61 16.33 -19.56 -7.54
C ARG A 61 17.76 -19.49 -7.03
N VAL A 62 18.47 -18.43 -7.38
CA VAL A 62 19.74 -18.08 -6.74
C VAL A 62 19.44 -17.25 -5.48
N PRO A 63 19.92 -17.64 -4.30
CA PRO A 63 19.80 -16.82 -3.09
C PRO A 63 20.41 -15.43 -3.28
N ALA A 64 19.86 -14.43 -2.56
CA ALA A 64 20.40 -13.07 -2.60
C ALA A 64 21.88 -13.06 -2.20
N LYS A 65 22.71 -12.38 -3.00
CA LYS A 65 24.15 -12.27 -2.77
C LYS A 65 24.46 -10.91 -2.15
N VAL A 66 25.16 -10.90 -1.02
CA VAL A 66 25.71 -9.70 -0.40
C VAL A 66 27.22 -9.68 -0.66
N TYR A 67 27.77 -8.52 -1.04
CA TYR A 67 29.18 -8.38 -1.38
C TYR A 67 29.72 -7.01 -0.96
N ILE A 68 31.03 -6.90 -0.85
CA ILE A 68 31.73 -5.64 -0.59
C ILE A 68 32.08 -4.97 -1.92
N LEU A 69 31.49 -3.79 -2.17
CA LEU A 69 31.94 -2.93 -3.26
C LEU A 69 33.10 -2.08 -2.78
N LYS A 70 34.32 -2.46 -3.19
CA LYS A 70 35.56 -1.72 -2.86
C LYS A 70 35.89 -0.73 -3.97
N THR A 71 35.77 0.56 -3.68
CA THR A 71 36.18 1.64 -4.61
C THR A 71 37.60 2.07 -4.32
N VAL A 72 38.47 1.97 -5.32
CA VAL A 72 39.86 2.44 -5.24
C VAL A 72 39.99 3.70 -6.07
N ARG A 73 40.34 4.81 -5.42
CA ARG A 73 40.56 6.11 -6.07
C ARG A 73 42.05 6.39 -6.13
N HIS A 74 42.60 6.35 -7.33
CA HIS A 74 44.02 6.63 -7.54
C HIS A 74 44.28 8.13 -7.47
N LYS A 75 45.37 8.51 -6.80
CA LYS A 75 45.91 9.87 -6.80
C LYS A 75 46.95 9.93 -7.89
N VAL A 76 46.85 10.90 -8.80
CA VAL A 76 47.81 11.08 -9.91
C VAL A 76 48.26 12.51 -9.97
N ILE A 77 49.47 12.73 -10.45
CA ILE A 77 50.02 14.06 -10.78
C ILE A 77 50.47 14.05 -12.23
N ARG A 78 50.51 15.20 -12.85
CA ARG A 78 51.09 15.34 -14.17
C ARG A 78 52.61 15.13 -14.12
N LYS A 79 53.19 14.46 -15.11
CA LYS A 79 54.63 14.28 -15.19
C LYS A 79 55.42 15.59 -15.16
N SER A 80 54.86 16.64 -15.81
CA SER A 80 55.41 18.00 -15.79
C SER A 80 55.44 18.65 -14.35
N ASP A 81 54.64 18.15 -13.42
CA ASP A 81 54.59 18.68 -12.07
C ASP A 81 55.57 17.95 -11.15
N MET A 82 56.23 16.91 -11.61
CA MET A 82 57.25 16.19 -10.85
C MET A 82 58.44 17.02 -10.47
N GLU A 83 58.79 17.99 -11.37
CA GLU A 83 59.95 18.89 -11.21
C GLU A 83 59.64 20.11 -10.30
N LYS A 84 58.34 20.35 -9.99
CA LYS A 84 57.91 21.44 -9.12
C LYS A 84 58.10 21.09 -7.66
N TYR A 85 58.16 22.15 -6.82
CA TYR A 85 58.14 21.95 -5.37
C TYR A 85 56.91 21.20 -4.90
N PRO A 86 56.98 20.36 -3.84
CA PRO A 86 55.85 19.55 -3.40
C PRO A 86 54.54 20.32 -3.18
N GLU A 87 54.63 21.57 -2.67
CA GLU A 87 53.50 22.46 -2.43
C GLU A 87 52.83 23.00 -3.71
N GLU A 88 53.55 23.00 -4.84
CA GLU A 88 53.08 23.46 -6.13
C GLU A 88 52.47 22.32 -6.98
N ARG A 89 52.57 21.06 -6.52
CA ARG A 89 52.11 19.89 -7.28
C ARG A 89 50.61 19.73 -7.16
N GLN A 90 49.93 19.76 -8.31
CA GLN A 90 48.46 19.51 -8.37
C GLN A 90 48.17 18.02 -8.34
N ILE A 91 47.69 17.51 -7.19
CA ILE A 91 47.23 16.14 -7.07
C ILE A 91 45.82 16.04 -7.62
N LEU A 92 45.62 15.17 -8.58
CA LEU A 92 44.32 14.86 -9.17
C LEU A 92 43.82 13.54 -8.57
N ILE A 93 42.58 13.55 -8.09
CA ILE A 93 41.91 12.37 -7.58
C ILE A 93 40.43 12.42 -8.00
N HIS A 94 39.87 11.28 -8.38
CA HIS A 94 38.43 11.21 -8.67
C HIS A 94 37.61 11.64 -7.45
N PRO A 95 36.52 12.42 -7.63
CA PRO A 95 35.62 12.78 -6.52
C PRO A 95 35.08 11.53 -5.82
N LEU A 96 34.67 11.67 -4.57
CA LEU A 96 34.01 10.58 -3.84
C LEU A 96 32.71 10.19 -4.56
N PRO A 97 32.46 8.88 -4.76
CA PRO A 97 31.16 8.44 -5.22
C PRO A 97 30.06 8.90 -4.26
N LEU A 98 28.91 9.23 -4.81
CA LEU A 98 27.71 9.51 -4.00
C LEU A 98 27.34 8.27 -3.20
N VAL A 99 27.06 8.47 -1.92
CA VAL A 99 26.58 7.44 -1.02
C VAL A 99 25.34 7.97 -0.31
N PRO A 100 24.28 7.17 -0.13
CA PRO A 100 23.03 7.65 0.45
C PRO A 100 23.23 8.17 1.88
N VAL A 101 24.13 7.58 2.62
CA VAL A 101 24.46 7.95 4.00
C VAL A 101 25.96 8.01 4.18
N SER A 102 26.48 9.18 4.54
CA SER A 102 27.91 9.36 4.82
C SER A 102 28.35 8.51 6.01
N LYS A 103 29.55 7.93 5.92
CA LYS A 103 30.14 7.04 6.95
C LYS A 103 29.31 5.77 7.26
N CYS A 104 28.38 5.40 6.36
CA CYS A 104 27.62 4.16 6.43
C CYS A 104 28.25 3.11 5.51
N MET A 105 28.34 1.86 5.99
CA MET A 105 28.83 0.75 5.18
C MET A 105 27.73 0.19 4.26
N ALA A 106 26.45 0.43 4.58
CA ALA A 106 25.33 -0.01 3.76
C ALA A 106 25.17 0.87 2.53
N GLY A 107 25.26 0.27 1.35
CA GLY A 107 24.89 0.91 0.08
C GLY A 107 23.38 1.03 -0.08
N ALA A 108 22.94 1.71 -1.14
CA ALA A 108 21.50 1.92 -1.44
C ALA A 108 20.71 0.61 -1.49
N SER A 109 21.27 -0.44 -2.09
CA SER A 109 20.61 -1.76 -2.19
C SER A 109 20.37 -2.41 -0.81
N VAL A 110 21.32 -2.32 0.12
CA VAL A 110 21.17 -2.86 1.49
C VAL A 110 20.15 -2.04 2.28
N LEU A 111 20.18 -0.72 2.19
CA LEU A 111 19.20 0.17 2.83
C LEU A 111 17.80 -0.09 2.32
N THR A 112 17.66 -0.24 1.00
CA THR A 112 16.40 -0.62 0.35
C THR A 112 15.91 -1.97 0.85
N ASP A 113 16.78 -2.97 0.91
CA ASP A 113 16.41 -4.32 1.37
C ASP A 113 15.87 -4.31 2.81
N ILE A 114 16.49 -3.56 3.71
CA ILE A 114 16.04 -3.38 5.09
C ILE A 114 14.65 -2.72 5.12
N ILE A 115 14.45 -1.63 4.35
CA ILE A 115 13.19 -0.89 4.33
C ILE A 115 12.07 -1.74 3.74
N ILE A 116 12.28 -2.34 2.58
CA ILE A 116 11.30 -3.17 1.89
C ILE A 116 11.00 -4.43 2.70
N GLY A 117 12.02 -5.08 3.24
CA GLY A 117 11.86 -6.25 4.10
C GLY A 117 10.95 -5.97 5.29
N LYS A 118 11.15 -4.84 5.97
CA LYS A 118 10.35 -4.46 7.14
C LYS A 118 8.92 -4.03 6.79
N PHE A 119 8.72 -3.19 5.79
CA PHE A 119 7.43 -2.53 5.56
C PHE A 119 6.59 -3.16 4.46
N MET A 120 7.20 -3.85 3.51
CA MET A 120 6.49 -4.54 2.44
C MET A 120 6.30 -6.04 2.74
N TYR A 121 7.34 -6.69 3.32
CA TYR A 121 7.29 -8.10 3.70
C TYR A 121 7.03 -8.31 5.21
N HIS A 122 6.88 -7.21 5.96
CA HIS A 122 6.52 -7.21 7.38
C HIS A 122 7.52 -7.92 8.30
N LEU A 123 8.80 -7.98 7.90
CA LEU A 123 9.84 -8.64 8.68
C LEU A 123 10.31 -7.73 9.83
N PRO A 124 10.26 -8.18 11.09
CA PRO A 124 10.93 -7.46 12.18
C PRO A 124 12.45 -7.44 11.98
N PHE A 125 13.15 -6.45 12.54
CA PHE A 125 14.60 -6.32 12.37
C PHE A 125 15.35 -7.58 12.76
N TYR A 126 14.96 -8.28 13.83
CA TYR A 126 15.65 -9.51 14.25
C TYR A 126 15.62 -10.62 13.19
N ARG A 127 14.54 -10.72 12.37
CA ARG A 127 14.47 -11.67 11.26
C ARG A 127 15.33 -11.24 10.09
N LEU A 128 15.38 -9.95 9.78
CA LEU A 128 16.30 -9.40 8.77
C LEU A 128 17.75 -9.66 9.17
N ILE A 129 18.11 -9.39 10.44
CA ILE A 129 19.44 -9.68 10.98
C ILE A 129 19.78 -11.18 10.84
N GLN A 130 18.81 -12.05 11.10
CA GLN A 130 19.00 -13.49 10.93
C GLN A 130 19.28 -13.86 9.47
N GLN A 131 18.55 -13.28 8.50
CA GLN A 131 18.81 -13.49 7.08
C GLN A 131 20.21 -13.03 6.65
N TYR A 132 20.66 -11.86 7.14
CA TYR A 132 22.04 -11.40 6.91
C TYR A 132 23.08 -12.33 7.54
N ARG A 133 22.81 -12.86 8.72
CA ARG A 133 23.70 -13.86 9.39
C ARG A 133 23.80 -15.15 8.57
N GLU A 134 22.71 -15.64 8.01
CA GLU A 134 22.68 -16.81 7.11
C GLU A 134 23.49 -16.55 5.81
N SER A 135 23.60 -15.29 5.40
CA SER A 135 24.48 -14.84 4.31
C SER A 135 25.93 -14.59 4.74
N GLY A 136 26.31 -14.93 5.99
CA GLY A 136 27.67 -14.78 6.51
C GLY A 136 27.99 -13.40 7.10
N ILE A 137 27.00 -12.52 7.30
CA ILE A 137 27.21 -11.16 7.78
C ILE A 137 26.55 -10.97 9.16
N ILE A 138 27.33 -10.57 10.13
CA ILE A 138 26.86 -10.29 11.49
C ILE A 138 26.64 -8.78 11.63
N ILE A 139 25.37 -8.38 11.75
CA ILE A 139 24.97 -6.98 11.97
C ILE A 139 24.28 -6.90 13.33
N SER A 140 24.64 -5.92 14.14
CA SER A 140 23.93 -5.66 15.41
C SER A 140 22.58 -4.98 15.13
N GLU A 141 21.60 -5.18 16.01
CA GLU A 141 20.28 -4.54 15.88
C GLU A 141 20.41 -3.01 15.88
N SER A 142 21.25 -2.46 16.75
CA SER A 142 21.50 -1.02 16.81
C SER A 142 22.09 -0.46 15.51
N THR A 143 22.99 -1.21 14.85
CA THR A 143 23.56 -0.83 13.55
C THR A 143 22.49 -0.83 12.47
N MET A 144 21.68 -1.88 12.37
CA MET A 144 20.62 -1.98 11.36
C MET A 144 19.56 -0.89 11.58
N CYS A 145 19.14 -0.66 12.81
CA CYS A 145 18.22 0.43 13.16
C CYS A 145 18.80 1.80 12.78
N GLY A 146 20.08 2.06 13.09
CA GLY A 146 20.74 3.31 12.74
C GLY A 146 20.82 3.53 11.21
N TRP A 147 21.13 2.50 10.44
CA TRP A 147 21.11 2.57 8.98
C TRP A 147 19.71 2.90 8.44
N TYR A 148 18.70 2.20 8.95
CA TYR A 148 17.30 2.47 8.60
C TYR A 148 16.90 3.91 8.93
N GLU A 149 17.21 4.40 10.13
CA GLU A 149 16.87 5.76 10.56
C GLU A 149 17.50 6.82 9.67
N MET A 150 18.78 6.69 9.36
CA MET A 150 19.51 7.62 8.51
C MET A 150 18.96 7.63 7.08
N ALA A 151 18.62 6.46 6.52
CA ALA A 151 18.05 6.36 5.19
C ALA A 151 16.66 7.03 5.11
N VAL A 152 15.78 6.77 6.08
CA VAL A 152 14.43 7.35 6.11
C VAL A 152 14.48 8.87 6.31
N GLU A 153 15.45 9.37 7.07
CA GLU A 153 15.62 10.82 7.23
C GLU A 153 15.92 11.52 5.89
N LYS A 154 16.67 10.87 4.99
CA LYS A 154 16.88 11.37 3.63
C LYS A 154 15.60 11.42 2.80
N LEU A 155 14.69 10.48 3.01
CA LEU A 155 13.41 10.42 2.31
C LEU A 155 12.37 11.42 2.84
N ARG A 156 12.62 12.07 3.97
CA ARG A 156 11.69 13.02 4.60
C ARG A 156 11.31 14.19 3.69
N LEU A 157 12.23 14.68 2.88
CA LEU A 157 11.94 15.77 1.93
C LEU A 157 10.88 15.33 0.91
N LEU A 158 11.04 14.15 0.33
CA LEU A 158 10.06 13.58 -0.63
C LEU A 158 8.70 13.36 0.03
N TYR A 159 8.69 12.87 1.25
CA TYR A 159 7.45 12.74 2.02
C TYR A 159 6.75 14.10 2.24
N ASN A 160 7.49 15.14 2.57
CA ASN A 160 6.92 16.48 2.76
C ASN A 160 6.32 17.03 1.46
N LEU A 161 6.99 16.83 0.32
CA LEU A 161 6.48 17.21 -1.00
C LEU A 161 5.23 16.40 -1.36
N LEU A 162 5.22 15.12 -1.11
CA LEU A 162 4.06 14.25 -1.29
C LEU A 162 2.87 14.72 -0.45
N LYS A 163 3.11 15.04 0.83
CA LYS A 163 2.08 15.59 1.73
C LYS A 163 1.48 16.90 1.17
N GLN A 164 2.32 17.82 0.70
CA GLN A 164 1.84 19.06 0.11
C GLN A 164 1.01 18.79 -1.16
N LYS A 165 1.47 17.89 -2.03
CA LYS A 165 0.76 17.51 -3.25
C LYS A 165 -0.63 16.96 -2.93
N ILE A 166 -0.73 16.00 -2.02
CA ILE A 166 -2.02 15.36 -1.65
C ILE A 166 -2.97 16.41 -1.02
N LEU A 167 -2.48 17.26 -0.13
CA LEU A 167 -3.30 18.29 0.51
C LEU A 167 -3.68 19.45 -0.42
N SER A 168 -3.14 19.52 -1.63
CA SER A 168 -3.57 20.45 -2.70
C SER A 168 -4.60 19.85 -3.66
N SER A 169 -4.93 18.58 -3.53
CA SER A 169 -5.94 17.90 -4.36
C SER A 169 -7.36 18.40 -4.04
N GLU A 170 -8.24 18.37 -5.01
CA GLU A 170 -9.66 18.74 -4.83
C GLU A 170 -10.51 17.67 -4.14
N TYR A 171 -10.04 16.41 -4.12
CA TYR A 171 -10.73 15.28 -3.51
C TYR A 171 -9.75 14.35 -2.82
N ILE A 172 -9.97 14.15 -1.52
CA ILE A 172 -9.19 13.21 -0.69
C ILE A 172 -10.10 12.24 0.05
N GLN A 173 -9.55 11.06 0.32
CA GLN A 173 -10.10 10.09 1.26
C GLN A 173 -9.28 10.10 2.53
N VAL A 174 -9.90 9.96 3.69
CA VAL A 174 -9.22 10.01 5.01
C VAL A 174 -9.73 8.89 5.89
N ASP A 175 -8.80 8.17 6.50
CA ASP A 175 -9.08 7.13 7.50
C ASP A 175 -7.90 7.04 8.48
N GLU A 176 -8.06 6.39 9.63
CA GLU A 176 -6.99 6.23 10.61
C GLU A 176 -6.87 4.79 11.10
N SER A 177 -5.64 4.38 11.41
CA SER A 177 -5.35 3.05 11.90
C SER A 177 -4.46 3.06 13.13
N VAL A 178 -4.75 2.15 14.07
CA VAL A 178 -3.92 2.00 15.27
C VAL A 178 -2.53 1.50 14.89
N ILE A 179 -1.50 2.14 15.46
CA ILE A 179 -0.14 1.64 15.50
C ILE A 179 0.33 1.60 16.97
N PRO A 180 0.67 0.43 17.53
CA PRO A 180 1.21 0.37 18.88
C PRO A 180 2.60 1.02 18.95
N VAL A 181 2.85 1.83 19.98
CA VAL A 181 4.14 2.50 20.21
C VAL A 181 4.58 2.24 21.63
N LEU A 182 5.84 1.86 21.82
CA LEU A 182 6.38 1.60 23.14
C LEU A 182 6.53 2.92 23.91
N ASP A 183 5.96 2.94 25.12
CA ASP A 183 6.16 3.97 26.11
C ASP A 183 7.29 3.50 27.03
N ASN A 184 8.48 4.06 26.83
CA ASN A 184 9.69 3.66 27.58
C ASN A 184 9.62 3.97 29.08
N GLU A 185 8.83 4.97 29.48
CA GLU A 185 8.66 5.31 30.89
C GLU A 185 7.76 4.30 31.61
N LYS A 186 6.73 3.81 30.90
CA LYS A 186 5.74 2.87 31.45
C LYS A 186 6.04 1.42 31.11
N HIS A 187 7.07 1.12 30.34
CA HIS A 187 7.44 -0.22 29.86
C HIS A 187 6.27 -1.00 29.23
N LYS A 188 5.36 -0.31 28.52
CA LYS A 188 4.21 -0.89 27.81
C LYS A 188 3.89 -0.15 26.52
N ALA A 189 3.31 -0.87 25.59
CA ALA A 189 2.85 -0.23 24.36
C ALA A 189 1.59 0.62 24.63
N LYS A 190 1.61 1.87 24.17
CA LYS A 190 0.45 2.76 24.08
C LYS A 190 -0.15 2.67 22.67
N LYS A 191 -1.43 2.98 22.54
CA LYS A 191 -2.06 3.13 21.23
C LYS A 191 -1.61 4.43 20.59
N GLY A 192 -0.92 4.36 19.47
CA GLY A 192 -0.72 5.44 18.53
C GLY A 192 -1.69 5.31 17.35
N TYR A 193 -1.79 6.34 16.54
CA TYR A 193 -2.63 6.36 15.34
C TYR A 193 -1.85 6.92 14.15
N GLU A 194 -1.91 6.20 13.05
CA GLU A 194 -1.51 6.67 11.74
C GLU A 194 -2.76 7.16 11.01
N TRP A 195 -2.76 8.41 10.63
CA TRP A 195 -3.77 9.01 9.77
C TRP A 195 -3.37 8.79 8.33
N CYS A 196 -4.20 8.10 7.57
CA CYS A 196 -4.00 7.87 6.15
C CYS A 196 -4.81 8.89 5.36
N VAL A 197 -4.18 9.53 4.38
CA VAL A 197 -4.85 10.41 3.43
C VAL A 197 -4.48 9.93 2.03
N ARG A 198 -5.50 9.68 1.22
CA ARG A 198 -5.35 9.28 -0.17
C ARG A 198 -5.92 10.36 -1.07
N ASP A 199 -5.16 10.79 -2.07
CA ASP A 199 -5.67 11.59 -3.17
C ASP A 199 -6.65 10.75 -4.00
N GLY A 200 -7.91 11.18 -4.05
CA GLY A 200 -8.96 10.45 -4.78
C GLY A 200 -8.80 10.54 -6.30
N ILE A 201 -7.98 11.48 -6.81
CA ILE A 201 -7.75 11.72 -8.24
C ILE A 201 -6.50 10.97 -8.72
N THR A 202 -5.35 11.21 -8.08
CA THR A 202 -4.06 10.63 -8.51
C THR A 202 -3.79 9.26 -7.88
N GLY A 203 -4.45 8.95 -6.76
CA GLY A 203 -4.20 7.73 -6.00
C GLY A 203 -3.01 7.80 -5.04
N ASP A 204 -2.29 8.91 -4.99
CA ASP A 204 -1.18 9.11 -4.05
C ASP A 204 -1.64 8.93 -2.60
N VAL A 205 -0.79 8.35 -1.76
CA VAL A 205 -1.14 8.00 -0.38
C VAL A 205 -0.10 8.57 0.57
N MET A 206 -0.54 9.21 1.63
CA MET A 206 0.32 9.55 2.77
C MET A 206 -0.22 9.02 4.08
N PHE A 207 0.69 8.65 4.97
CA PHE A 207 0.44 8.39 6.38
C PHE A 207 0.99 9.53 7.21
N HIS A 208 0.31 9.86 8.29
CA HIS A 208 0.74 10.90 9.22
C HIS A 208 0.59 10.40 10.64
N TYR A 209 1.71 10.39 11.38
CA TYR A 209 1.72 10.02 12.79
C TYR A 209 1.67 11.27 13.66
N ASP A 210 0.72 11.30 14.60
CA ASP A 210 0.65 12.32 15.63
C ASP A 210 0.54 11.69 17.01
N ARG A 211 1.65 11.52 17.68
CA ARG A 211 1.86 11.14 19.09
C ARG A 211 0.77 10.30 19.77
N GLY A 212 0.00 9.58 18.98
CA GLY A 212 -0.99 8.60 19.44
C GLY A 212 -2.40 9.11 19.63
N SER A 213 -2.72 10.32 19.24
CA SER A 213 -4.07 10.84 19.38
C SER A 213 -4.97 10.46 18.18
N ARG A 214 -6.19 10.02 18.48
CA ARG A 214 -7.32 9.88 17.55
C ARG A 214 -8.29 11.07 17.65
N SER A 215 -7.85 12.18 18.24
CA SER A 215 -8.76 13.30 18.48
C SER A 215 -9.07 14.09 17.22
N GLY A 216 -10.25 14.74 17.22
CA GLY A 216 -10.61 15.68 16.14
C GLY A 216 -9.62 16.86 15.99
N MET A 217 -8.78 17.09 17.01
CA MET A 217 -7.75 18.12 16.96
C MET A 217 -6.64 17.76 15.96
N VAL A 218 -6.21 16.48 15.92
CA VAL A 218 -5.23 15.99 14.92
C VAL A 218 -5.79 16.10 13.51
N ALA A 219 -7.04 15.65 13.30
CA ALA A 219 -7.72 15.82 12.03
C ALA A 219 -7.76 17.30 11.61
N ARG A 220 -8.01 18.21 12.55
CA ARG A 220 -8.02 19.66 12.29
C ARG A 220 -6.63 20.20 11.94
N GLU A 221 -5.59 19.78 12.62
CA GLU A 221 -4.21 20.19 12.29
C GLU A 221 -3.78 19.68 10.92
N LEU A 222 -4.17 18.45 10.59
CA LEU A 222 -3.86 17.83 9.31
C LEU A 222 -4.61 18.46 8.13
N LEU A 223 -5.91 18.75 8.31
CA LEU A 223 -6.84 19.18 7.25
C LEU A 223 -7.31 20.63 7.38
N GLY A 224 -6.88 21.38 8.39
CA GLY A 224 -7.45 22.71 8.69
C GLY A 224 -7.31 23.74 7.58
N CYS A 225 -6.27 23.62 6.75
CA CYS A 225 -6.07 24.45 5.56
C CYS A 225 -6.62 23.83 4.29
N TYR A 226 -7.08 22.58 4.32
CA TYR A 226 -7.62 21.88 3.17
C TYR A 226 -8.92 22.53 2.69
N ARG A 227 -9.11 22.54 1.35
CA ARG A 227 -10.37 22.95 0.70
C ARG A 227 -10.66 21.94 -0.39
N GLY A 228 -11.87 21.39 -0.39
CA GLY A 228 -12.28 20.38 -1.35
C GLY A 228 -13.19 19.31 -0.73
N ILE A 229 -13.21 18.16 -1.34
CA ILE A 229 -14.03 17.02 -0.95
C ILE A 229 -13.21 16.10 -0.04
N VAL A 230 -13.77 15.77 1.13
CA VAL A 230 -13.20 14.80 2.08
C VAL A 230 -14.17 13.63 2.21
N GLN A 231 -13.76 12.46 1.73
CA GLN A 231 -14.51 11.23 1.94
C GLN A 231 -13.94 10.49 3.15
N CYS A 232 -14.82 10.12 4.07
CA CYS A 232 -14.46 9.43 5.30
C CYS A 232 -15.61 8.56 5.79
N ASP A 233 -15.35 7.74 6.82
CA ASP A 233 -16.39 7.04 7.56
C ASP A 233 -17.24 8.00 8.42
N GLY A 234 -18.17 7.44 9.19
CA GLY A 234 -19.00 8.19 10.12
C GLY A 234 -18.35 8.51 11.46
N TYR A 235 -17.02 8.55 11.56
CA TYR A 235 -16.34 8.85 12.82
C TYR A 235 -16.52 10.32 13.23
N ALA A 236 -16.90 10.53 14.49
CA ALA A 236 -17.26 11.85 15.02
C ALA A 236 -16.13 12.92 14.90
N ALA A 237 -14.86 12.50 14.81
CA ALA A 237 -13.76 13.43 14.62
C ALA A 237 -13.86 14.25 13.32
N TYR A 238 -14.54 13.73 12.31
CA TYR A 238 -14.75 14.41 11.03
C TYR A 238 -15.95 15.35 11.02
N GLU A 239 -16.87 15.27 11.96
CA GLU A 239 -18.09 16.10 11.99
C GLU A 239 -17.79 17.60 12.04
N GLN A 240 -16.68 17.99 12.68
CA GLN A 240 -16.27 19.39 12.74
C GLN A 240 -16.06 20.02 11.36
N PHE A 241 -15.71 19.21 10.35
CA PHE A 241 -15.45 19.67 8.99
C PHE A 241 -16.73 19.99 8.21
N GLU A 242 -17.88 19.45 8.62
CA GLU A 242 -19.18 19.79 8.02
C GLU A 242 -19.50 21.29 8.10
N ARG A 243 -18.97 21.94 9.13
CA ARG A 243 -19.18 23.38 9.38
C ARG A 243 -18.04 24.25 8.84
N MET A 244 -16.98 23.64 8.31
CA MET A 244 -15.83 24.38 7.77
C MET A 244 -16.10 24.83 6.34
N LYS A 245 -16.02 26.15 6.12
CA LYS A 245 -16.19 26.72 4.76
C LYS A 245 -15.14 26.14 3.79
N GLY A 246 -15.61 25.64 2.66
CA GLY A 246 -14.76 25.10 1.60
C GLY A 246 -14.44 23.61 1.74
N ILE A 247 -14.98 22.91 2.73
CA ILE A 247 -14.91 21.45 2.84
C ILE A 247 -16.29 20.85 2.59
N THR A 248 -16.35 19.80 1.77
CA THR A 248 -17.54 18.99 1.54
C THR A 248 -17.25 17.56 2.01
N LEU A 249 -17.92 17.14 3.09
CA LEU A 249 -17.80 15.75 3.56
C LEU A 249 -18.65 14.82 2.71
N VAL A 250 -18.08 13.65 2.38
CA VAL A 250 -18.75 12.54 1.69
C VAL A 250 -18.63 11.28 2.54
N GLY A 251 -19.72 10.51 2.63
CA GLY A 251 -19.75 9.27 3.38
C GLY A 251 -19.32 8.06 2.56
N CYS A 252 -19.20 6.92 3.23
CA CYS A 252 -18.80 5.64 2.65
C CYS A 252 -19.95 4.63 2.71
N TRP A 253 -20.42 4.15 1.56
CA TRP A 253 -21.48 3.14 1.50
C TRP A 253 -21.03 1.75 1.97
N ALA A 254 -19.73 1.43 1.91
CA ALA A 254 -19.20 0.17 2.44
C ALA A 254 -19.39 0.10 3.97
N HIS A 255 -19.15 1.20 4.68
CA HIS A 255 -19.38 1.28 6.12
C HIS A 255 -20.85 1.15 6.49
N ALA A 256 -21.75 1.81 5.75
CA ALA A 256 -23.19 1.63 5.93
C ALA A 256 -23.60 0.16 5.69
N ARG A 257 -23.13 -0.45 4.61
CA ARG A 257 -23.38 -1.87 4.30
C ARG A 257 -22.90 -2.82 5.38
N ARG A 258 -21.72 -2.57 5.96
CA ARG A 258 -21.14 -3.40 7.04
C ARG A 258 -22.07 -3.47 8.25
N LYS A 259 -22.71 -2.35 8.62
CA LYS A 259 -23.69 -2.33 9.74
C LYS A 259 -24.85 -3.29 9.52
N TYR A 260 -25.36 -3.41 8.30
CA TYR A 260 -26.44 -4.36 7.99
C TYR A 260 -25.94 -5.79 7.94
N VAL A 261 -24.71 -6.03 7.46
CA VAL A 261 -24.09 -7.36 7.53
C VAL A 261 -23.97 -7.83 8.99
N ASP A 262 -23.55 -6.94 9.90
CA ASP A 262 -23.48 -7.23 11.34
C ASP A 262 -24.85 -7.47 11.98
N ALA A 263 -25.94 -6.98 11.37
CA ALA A 263 -27.31 -7.15 11.84
C ALA A 263 -28.02 -8.39 11.25
N LEU A 264 -27.41 -9.14 10.31
CA LEU A 264 -28.02 -10.30 9.65
C LEU A 264 -28.43 -11.41 10.62
N GLU A 265 -27.68 -11.64 11.68
CA GLU A 265 -27.98 -12.65 12.68
C GLU A 265 -29.20 -12.27 13.54
N GLU A 266 -29.43 -10.97 13.73
CA GLU A 266 -30.52 -10.45 14.56
C GLU A 266 -31.81 -10.26 13.77
N ASN A 267 -31.74 -9.67 12.56
CA ASN A 267 -32.88 -9.42 11.70
C ASN A 267 -32.53 -9.64 10.21
N ARG A 268 -32.54 -10.90 9.81
CA ARG A 268 -32.13 -11.30 8.45
C ARG A 268 -32.97 -10.62 7.37
N THR A 269 -34.29 -10.51 7.57
CA THR A 269 -35.21 -9.98 6.56
C THR A 269 -34.91 -8.53 6.23
N LEU A 270 -34.90 -7.64 7.24
CA LEU A 270 -34.66 -6.21 7.02
C LEU A 270 -33.20 -5.96 6.59
N ALA A 271 -32.23 -6.67 7.21
CA ALA A 271 -30.82 -6.54 6.86
C ALA A 271 -30.57 -6.93 5.39
N THR A 272 -31.16 -8.03 4.90
CA THR A 272 -31.05 -8.44 3.50
C THR A 272 -31.68 -7.41 2.54
N GLN A 273 -32.80 -6.80 2.91
CA GLN A 273 -33.42 -5.73 2.11
C GLN A 273 -32.50 -4.50 2.00
N ALA A 274 -31.93 -4.04 3.11
CA ALA A 274 -31.00 -2.92 3.10
C ALA A 274 -29.74 -3.22 2.27
N ILE A 275 -29.16 -4.42 2.44
CA ILE A 275 -28.01 -4.89 1.64
C ILE A 275 -28.35 -4.92 0.15
N HIS A 276 -29.58 -5.29 -0.20
CA HIS A 276 -30.06 -5.31 -1.58
C HIS A 276 -30.13 -3.89 -2.17
N TYR A 277 -30.69 -2.91 -1.45
CA TYR A 277 -30.69 -1.51 -1.88
C TYR A 277 -29.26 -1.00 -2.15
N ILE A 278 -28.36 -1.20 -1.20
CA ILE A 278 -26.95 -0.80 -1.36
C ILE A 278 -26.31 -1.57 -2.52
N GLY A 279 -26.62 -2.87 -2.69
CA GLY A 279 -26.13 -3.67 -3.80
C GLY A 279 -26.53 -3.14 -5.17
N LYS A 280 -27.74 -2.57 -5.31
CA LYS A 280 -28.17 -1.90 -6.55
C LYS A 280 -27.30 -0.67 -6.85
N LEU A 281 -26.93 0.13 -5.84
CA LEU A 281 -26.02 1.28 -6.01
C LEU A 281 -24.66 0.83 -6.54
N TYR A 282 -24.09 -0.23 -5.96
CA TYR A 282 -22.82 -0.81 -6.44
C TYR A 282 -22.92 -1.38 -7.86
N LYS A 283 -24.09 -1.93 -8.22
CA LYS A 283 -24.33 -2.42 -9.59
C LYS A 283 -24.25 -1.29 -10.61
N ILE A 284 -24.85 -0.13 -10.31
CA ILE A 284 -24.78 1.07 -11.16
C ILE A 284 -23.32 1.51 -11.38
N GLU A 285 -22.51 1.47 -10.32
CA GLU A 285 -21.08 1.79 -10.42
C GLU A 285 -20.29 0.76 -11.25
N SER A 286 -20.61 -0.55 -11.09
CA SER A 286 -20.00 -1.61 -11.89
C SER A 286 -20.29 -1.42 -13.38
N GLU A 287 -21.56 -1.18 -13.73
CA GLU A 287 -21.97 -0.90 -15.09
C GLU A 287 -21.28 0.35 -15.67
N ALA A 288 -21.13 1.41 -14.87
CA ALA A 288 -20.42 2.61 -15.29
C ALA A 288 -18.93 2.34 -15.56
N ASN A 289 -18.29 1.49 -14.73
CA ASN A 289 -16.90 1.07 -14.92
C ASN A 289 -16.72 0.18 -16.15
N GLU A 290 -17.59 -0.82 -16.32
CA GLU A 290 -17.58 -1.74 -17.47
C GLU A 290 -17.79 -1.02 -18.80
N ALA A 291 -18.65 0.01 -18.80
CA ALA A 291 -18.89 0.87 -19.96
C ALA A 291 -17.78 1.94 -20.16
N GLY A 292 -16.80 2.06 -19.28
CA GLY A 292 -15.72 3.05 -19.38
C GLY A 292 -16.21 4.50 -19.35
N LEU A 293 -17.28 4.79 -18.61
CA LEU A 293 -17.89 6.12 -18.60
C LEU A 293 -16.93 7.19 -18.08
N THR A 294 -16.93 8.34 -18.74
CA THR A 294 -16.24 9.55 -18.26
C THR A 294 -16.85 10.04 -16.93
N THR A 295 -16.17 10.94 -16.25
CA THR A 295 -16.67 11.51 -14.98
C THR A 295 -18.00 12.26 -15.16
N VAL A 296 -18.22 12.89 -16.33
CA VAL A 296 -19.46 13.58 -16.64
C VAL A 296 -20.60 12.57 -16.85
N GLU A 297 -20.40 11.59 -17.72
CA GLU A 297 -21.39 10.53 -17.99
C GLU A 297 -21.71 9.72 -16.73
N ARG A 298 -20.72 9.44 -15.90
CA ARG A 298 -20.92 8.77 -14.61
C ARG A 298 -21.81 9.60 -13.67
N LYS A 299 -21.58 10.91 -13.60
CA LYS A 299 -22.45 11.82 -12.84
C LYS A 299 -23.89 11.78 -13.36
N GLU A 300 -24.09 11.86 -14.68
CA GLU A 300 -25.42 11.79 -15.29
C GLU A 300 -26.12 10.46 -14.98
N LYS A 301 -25.44 9.34 -15.13
CA LYS A 301 -25.95 8.00 -14.76
C LYS A 301 -26.35 7.94 -13.28
N ARG A 302 -25.53 8.47 -12.38
CA ARG A 302 -25.83 8.53 -10.95
C ARG A 302 -27.07 9.37 -10.62
N ILE A 303 -27.21 10.53 -11.27
CA ILE A 303 -28.40 11.39 -11.08
C ILE A 303 -29.65 10.69 -11.55
N ASN A 304 -29.59 9.98 -12.68
CA ASN A 304 -30.75 9.35 -13.31
C ASN A 304 -31.15 8.02 -12.64
N GLU A 305 -30.19 7.24 -12.15
CA GLU A 305 -30.43 5.88 -11.65
C GLU A 305 -30.17 5.72 -10.15
N ALA A 306 -29.05 6.25 -9.63
CA ALA A 306 -28.68 6.08 -8.23
C ALA A 306 -29.46 7.01 -7.29
N TYR A 307 -29.66 8.27 -7.68
CA TYR A 307 -30.35 9.23 -6.82
C TYR A 307 -31.82 8.86 -6.55
N PRO A 308 -32.65 8.46 -7.53
CA PRO A 308 -33.99 7.96 -7.26
C PRO A 308 -34.01 6.74 -6.32
N LEU A 309 -33.04 5.84 -6.48
CA LEU A 309 -32.89 4.65 -5.64
C LEU A 309 -32.51 5.03 -4.19
N ILE A 310 -31.71 6.07 -3.99
CA ILE A 310 -31.39 6.60 -2.66
C ILE A 310 -32.65 7.18 -2.01
N LEU A 311 -33.48 7.91 -2.73
CA LEU A 311 -34.76 8.45 -2.21
C LEU A 311 -35.74 7.34 -1.83
N GLU A 312 -35.79 6.25 -2.62
CA GLU A 312 -36.60 5.06 -2.29
C GLU A 312 -36.07 4.39 -1.02
N PHE A 313 -34.74 4.26 -0.91
CA PHE A 313 -34.09 3.68 0.27
C PHE A 313 -34.32 4.55 1.54
N GLU A 314 -34.31 5.87 1.40
CA GLU A 314 -34.62 6.78 2.52
C GLU A 314 -36.03 6.52 3.08
N LYS A 315 -37.05 6.41 2.23
CA LYS A 315 -38.41 6.06 2.66
C LYS A 315 -38.45 4.70 3.34
N TRP A 316 -37.78 3.72 2.76
CA TRP A 316 -37.68 2.39 3.35
C TRP A 316 -37.02 2.43 4.74
N LEU A 317 -35.94 3.24 4.93
CA LEU A 317 -35.28 3.39 6.22
C LEU A 317 -36.23 3.93 7.30
N GLN A 318 -37.07 4.94 6.96
CA GLN A 318 -38.07 5.51 7.86
C GLN A 318 -39.10 4.46 8.28
N ASP A 319 -39.64 3.70 7.31
CA ASP A 319 -40.61 2.65 7.58
C ASP A 319 -40.01 1.47 8.36
N ALA A 320 -38.80 1.08 8.06
CA ALA A 320 -38.11 -0.02 8.74
C ALA A 320 -37.75 0.33 10.18
N TYR A 321 -37.40 1.59 10.46
CA TYR A 321 -37.06 2.03 11.82
C TYR A 321 -38.20 1.84 12.80
N LEU A 322 -39.45 2.02 12.35
CA LEU A 322 -40.66 1.83 13.18
C LEU A 322 -40.88 0.35 13.58
N ARG A 323 -40.19 -0.59 12.96
CA ARG A 323 -40.36 -2.05 13.17
C ARG A 323 -39.22 -2.68 13.98
N VAL A 324 -38.27 -1.88 14.46
CA VAL A 324 -37.10 -2.37 15.18
C VAL A 324 -36.88 -1.64 16.49
N LEU A 325 -36.19 -2.28 17.43
CA LEU A 325 -35.76 -1.62 18.66
C LEU A 325 -34.56 -0.68 18.37
N PRO A 326 -34.60 0.59 18.80
CA PRO A 326 -33.54 1.56 18.51
C PRO A 326 -32.14 1.10 18.95
N LYS A 327 -32.02 0.37 20.06
CA LYS A 327 -30.74 -0.14 20.58
C LYS A 327 -30.28 -1.45 19.97
N SER A 328 -31.10 -2.10 19.15
CA SER A 328 -30.74 -3.32 18.42
C SER A 328 -29.65 -3.05 17.38
N ARG A 329 -28.98 -4.10 16.88
CA ARG A 329 -27.99 -3.95 15.78
C ARG A 329 -28.65 -3.37 14.54
N MET A 330 -29.87 -3.84 14.21
CA MET A 330 -30.63 -3.34 13.07
C MET A 330 -31.05 -1.88 13.24
N GLY A 331 -31.56 -1.49 14.44
CA GLY A 331 -31.92 -0.11 14.74
C GLY A 331 -30.73 0.84 14.60
N LYS A 332 -29.58 0.47 15.15
CA LYS A 332 -28.33 1.24 15.01
C LYS A 332 -27.84 1.32 13.54
N ALA A 333 -28.02 0.27 12.76
CA ALA A 333 -27.65 0.29 11.34
C ALA A 333 -28.52 1.28 10.55
N ILE A 334 -29.83 1.29 10.81
CA ILE A 334 -30.77 2.24 10.19
C ILE A 334 -30.45 3.67 10.62
N GLU A 335 -30.30 3.91 11.93
CA GLU A 335 -29.97 5.23 12.48
C GLU A 335 -28.66 5.78 11.91
N TYR A 336 -27.61 4.95 11.85
CA TYR A 336 -26.33 5.31 11.23
C TYR A 336 -26.50 5.73 9.77
N THR A 337 -27.21 4.90 8.99
CA THR A 337 -27.40 5.16 7.57
C THR A 337 -28.25 6.40 7.32
N TYR A 338 -29.35 6.56 8.06
CA TYR A 338 -30.24 7.70 7.93
C TYR A 338 -29.55 9.02 8.31
N THR A 339 -28.81 9.03 9.42
CA THR A 339 -28.05 10.20 9.88
C THR A 339 -26.99 10.62 8.84
N LEU A 340 -26.33 9.66 8.22
CA LEU A 340 -25.29 9.94 7.22
C LEU A 340 -25.80 10.04 5.79
N LEU A 341 -27.10 9.81 5.54
CA LEU A 341 -27.65 9.79 4.19
C LEU A 341 -27.37 11.06 3.38
N PRO A 342 -27.41 12.27 3.96
CA PRO A 342 -27.01 13.48 3.25
C PRO A 342 -25.56 13.46 2.76
N ARG A 343 -24.63 12.84 3.53
CA ARG A 343 -23.22 12.68 3.13
C ARG A 343 -23.03 11.51 2.15
N LEU A 344 -23.77 10.42 2.38
CA LEU A 344 -23.74 9.23 1.52
C LEU A 344 -24.26 9.53 0.11
N SER A 345 -25.23 10.44 -0.03
CA SER A 345 -25.81 10.80 -1.34
C SER A 345 -24.94 11.78 -2.14
N ARG A 346 -24.00 12.49 -1.51
CA ARG A 346 -23.16 13.52 -2.20
C ARG A 346 -22.33 12.97 -3.36
N TYR A 347 -21.96 11.69 -3.35
CA TYR A 347 -21.15 11.10 -4.42
C TYR A 347 -21.85 11.15 -5.79
N VAL A 348 -23.17 11.24 -5.83
CA VAL A 348 -23.93 11.33 -7.08
C VAL A 348 -23.69 12.64 -7.84
N ASN A 349 -23.26 13.69 -7.13
CA ASN A 349 -23.08 15.03 -7.69
C ASN A 349 -21.73 15.22 -8.41
N ASP A 350 -20.80 14.28 -8.27
CA ASP A 350 -19.49 14.36 -8.92
C ASP A 350 -18.98 12.96 -9.30
N GLY A 351 -18.79 12.72 -10.60
CA GLY A 351 -18.38 11.43 -11.13
C GLY A 351 -16.97 11.00 -10.74
N ARG A 352 -16.16 11.88 -10.14
CA ARG A 352 -14.82 11.57 -9.61
C ARG A 352 -14.87 10.89 -8.25
N ILE A 353 -15.92 11.18 -7.45
CA ILE A 353 -16.06 10.64 -6.09
C ILE A 353 -16.38 9.16 -6.15
N GLU A 354 -15.72 8.36 -5.35
CA GLU A 354 -16.01 6.94 -5.25
C GLU A 354 -17.23 6.68 -4.35
N ILE A 355 -17.94 5.59 -4.58
CA ILE A 355 -19.09 5.19 -3.75
C ILE A 355 -18.66 4.81 -2.33
N ASP A 356 -17.40 4.38 -2.17
CA ASP A 356 -16.82 3.97 -0.90
C ASP A 356 -15.34 4.39 -0.78
N ASP A 357 -14.77 4.11 0.37
CA ASP A 357 -13.37 4.37 0.70
C ASP A 357 -12.51 3.09 0.72
N ASN A 358 -12.93 2.02 0.09
CA ASN A 358 -12.20 0.73 0.06
C ASN A 358 -10.74 0.87 -0.41
N ARG A 359 -10.45 1.86 -1.26
CA ARG A 359 -9.07 2.08 -1.75
C ARG A 359 -8.15 2.57 -0.64
N ILE A 360 -8.62 3.44 0.25
CA ILE A 360 -7.81 3.86 1.39
C ILE A 360 -7.71 2.75 2.44
N GLU A 361 -8.78 1.95 2.67
CA GLU A 361 -8.70 0.75 3.51
C GLU A 361 -7.62 -0.22 3.00
N ASN A 362 -7.55 -0.42 1.68
CA ASN A 362 -6.50 -1.24 1.06
C ASN A 362 -5.10 -0.65 1.23
N ALA A 363 -4.95 0.67 1.19
CA ALA A 363 -3.68 1.35 1.45
C ALA A 363 -3.21 1.17 2.90
N ILE A 364 -4.14 1.11 3.86
CA ILE A 364 -3.87 0.87 5.29
C ILE A 364 -3.52 -0.59 5.59
N ARG A 365 -3.97 -1.55 4.77
CA ARG A 365 -3.80 -2.98 5.02
C ARG A 365 -2.35 -3.42 5.29
N PRO A 366 -1.31 -2.93 4.59
CA PRO A 366 0.08 -3.27 4.91
C PRO A 366 0.49 -2.88 6.32
N LEU A 367 0.07 -1.72 6.82
CA LEU A 367 0.30 -1.28 8.20
C LEU A 367 -0.42 -2.22 9.18
N ALA A 368 -1.68 -2.56 8.91
CA ALA A 368 -2.48 -3.45 9.75
C ALA A 368 -1.92 -4.89 9.81
N LEU A 369 -1.28 -5.36 8.75
CA LEU A 369 -0.56 -6.63 8.72
C LEU A 369 0.80 -6.53 9.42
N GLY A 370 1.55 -5.46 9.15
CA GLY A 370 2.87 -5.22 9.71
C GLY A 370 2.86 -5.20 11.24
N ARG A 371 1.92 -4.47 11.84
CA ARG A 371 1.80 -4.40 13.32
C ARG A 371 1.53 -5.75 13.99
N LYS A 372 0.99 -6.74 13.26
CA LYS A 372 0.82 -8.11 13.79
C LYS A 372 2.14 -8.90 13.80
N ASN A 373 3.14 -8.48 13.02
CA ASN A 373 4.43 -9.12 12.93
C ASN A 373 5.49 -8.47 13.82
N TYR A 374 5.64 -7.13 13.75
CA TYR A 374 6.62 -6.40 14.56
C TYR A 374 6.06 -5.86 15.88
N LEU A 375 4.76 -6.05 16.14
CA LEU A 375 4.01 -5.78 17.37
C LEU A 375 3.89 -4.29 17.73
N PHE A 376 4.97 -3.51 17.75
CA PHE A 376 4.98 -2.08 18.10
C PHE A 376 6.16 -1.35 17.45
N CYS A 377 6.07 -0.03 17.40
CA CYS A 377 7.21 0.86 17.15
C CYS A 377 7.93 1.16 18.45
N GLY A 378 9.26 1.22 18.42
CA GLY A 378 10.09 1.39 19.62
C GLY A 378 9.92 2.75 20.33
N ASN A 379 9.42 3.77 19.61
CA ASN A 379 9.12 5.11 20.13
C ASN A 379 8.31 5.92 19.10
N ASP A 380 7.89 7.14 19.46
CA ASP A 380 7.14 8.03 18.58
C ASP A 380 7.93 8.41 17.31
N ALA A 381 9.25 8.59 17.41
CA ALA A 381 10.10 8.87 16.24
C ALA A 381 10.12 7.69 15.26
N SER A 382 10.10 6.45 15.75
CA SER A 382 10.02 5.25 14.91
C SER A 382 8.66 5.12 14.21
N ALA A 383 7.56 5.51 14.87
CA ALA A 383 6.25 5.56 14.26
C ALA A 383 6.17 6.65 13.18
N TYR A 384 6.73 7.83 13.42
CA TYR A 384 6.84 8.88 12.41
C TYR A 384 7.64 8.43 11.18
N ARG A 385 8.76 7.72 11.37
CA ARG A 385 9.53 7.14 10.26
C ARG A 385 8.73 6.07 9.53
N ALA A 386 7.93 5.29 10.23
CA ALA A 386 7.02 4.31 9.61
C ALA A 386 6.01 5.00 8.69
N ALA A 387 5.42 6.14 9.12
CA ALA A 387 4.52 6.94 8.29
C ALA A 387 5.19 7.36 6.97
N ILE A 388 6.43 7.84 7.01
CA ILE A 388 7.19 8.22 5.79
C ILE A 388 7.29 7.02 4.83
N VAL A 389 7.75 5.88 5.33
CA VAL A 389 7.99 4.70 4.49
C VAL A 389 6.69 4.12 3.94
N TYR A 390 5.65 3.98 4.77
CA TYR A 390 4.34 3.51 4.29
C TYR A 390 3.76 4.44 3.23
N SER A 391 3.94 5.76 3.35
CA SER A 391 3.49 6.73 2.36
C SER A 391 4.12 6.49 1.00
N LEU A 392 5.45 6.40 0.96
CA LEU A 392 6.19 6.24 -0.28
C LEU A 392 5.92 4.88 -0.93
N ILE A 393 5.87 3.79 -0.15
CA ILE A 393 5.54 2.45 -0.66
C ILE A 393 4.10 2.39 -1.19
N ALA A 394 3.13 2.97 -0.47
CA ALA A 394 1.73 2.98 -0.89
C ALA A 394 1.53 3.79 -2.17
N THR A 395 2.19 4.93 -2.30
CA THR A 395 2.18 5.76 -3.52
C THR A 395 2.80 5.04 -4.70
N CYS A 396 3.96 4.37 -4.53
CA CYS A 396 4.53 3.53 -5.58
C CYS A 396 3.56 2.46 -6.05
N LYS A 397 2.93 1.73 -5.11
CA LYS A 397 1.95 0.69 -5.45
C LYS A 397 0.72 1.23 -6.18
N SER A 398 0.22 2.40 -5.76
CA SER A 398 -0.90 3.06 -6.42
C SER A 398 -0.58 3.50 -7.84
N ALA A 399 0.68 3.87 -8.09
CA ALA A 399 1.20 4.26 -9.40
C ALA A 399 1.72 3.06 -10.24
N GLU A 400 1.54 1.82 -9.77
CA GLU A 400 2.04 0.59 -10.42
C GLU A 400 3.57 0.57 -10.60
N VAL A 401 4.30 1.31 -9.74
CA VAL A 401 5.76 1.33 -9.70
C VAL A 401 6.27 0.33 -8.67
N ASP A 402 7.31 -0.43 -9.01
CA ASP A 402 7.95 -1.33 -8.06
C ASP A 402 8.63 -0.53 -6.94
N PRO A 403 8.18 -0.66 -5.67
CA PRO A 403 8.74 0.12 -4.57
C PRO A 403 10.21 -0.17 -4.30
N ARG A 404 10.71 -1.39 -4.58
CA ARG A 404 12.11 -1.76 -4.38
C ARG A 404 13.00 -1.04 -5.39
N ILE A 405 12.65 -1.11 -6.66
CA ILE A 405 13.40 -0.46 -7.75
C ILE A 405 13.42 1.05 -7.53
N TRP A 406 12.26 1.64 -7.24
CA TRP A 406 12.13 3.06 -6.98
C TRP A 406 12.97 3.50 -5.75
N MET A 407 12.88 2.76 -4.65
CA MET A 407 13.58 3.11 -3.41
C MET A 407 15.10 3.06 -3.59
N GLU A 408 15.62 2.04 -4.29
CA GLU A 408 17.04 1.88 -4.56
C GLU A 408 17.55 2.99 -5.48
N ASP A 409 16.80 3.33 -6.52
CA ASP A 409 17.12 4.43 -7.44
C ASP A 409 17.18 5.77 -6.68
N VAL A 410 16.18 6.07 -5.87
CA VAL A 410 16.14 7.30 -5.07
C VAL A 410 17.31 7.35 -4.08
N LEU A 411 17.51 6.30 -3.29
CA LEU A 411 18.61 6.27 -2.30
C LEU A 411 19.99 6.33 -2.94
N SER A 412 20.15 5.91 -4.19
CA SER A 412 21.41 6.02 -4.91
C SER A 412 21.74 7.46 -5.36
N LYS A 413 20.75 8.35 -5.41
CA LYS A 413 20.85 9.71 -5.96
C LYS A 413 20.81 10.83 -4.92
N ILE A 414 20.50 10.53 -3.65
CA ILE A 414 20.32 11.53 -2.57
C ILE A 414 21.44 11.54 -1.53
#